data_3ab03a0e813e0451b496e7b7ea880d6a
#
_entry.id   3ab03a0e813e0451b496e7b7ea880d6a
#
_cell.length_a   1.000
_cell.length_b   1.000
_cell.length_c   1.000
_cell.angle_alpha   90.00
_cell.angle_beta   90.00
_cell.angle_gamma   90.00
#
_symmetry.space_group_name_H-M   'P 1'
#
loop_
_entity.id
_entity.type
_entity.pdbx_description
1 polymer ?
#
loop_
_entity_poly.entity_id
_entity_poly.type
_entity_poly.pdbx_seq_one_letter_code
_entity_poly.pdbx_strand_id
1 'polypeptide(L)'
;QKYRWYPAVFCFLVLDHGGMGLRKLNVDVVTATVARLCVEACRELSADVRALLEQARNEEESAFGCFILDQVLENLEVAAREQLPICQDTGICVVFLEIGQDLHLTGGDLEAAVNAGVRRGYQEGYLRKSVLSPLTRINTFDNTPAVIHTRMVPGDRLKITVAPKGAGSENMSRLKMLKPADGIEGVKRFVLETVAAAGGCACPPVIVGVGIGGTMEKAALLAKTALIRPAGTASSDPTVAALEKELLALINQTGIGPQGLGGKVTALAVQIETYPTHIAALPVAVNLQCHVARHRSAIL
;
A
#
# COMPACT_ATOMS: atom_id res chain seq x y z
N GLN A 1 24.95 52.64 24.64
CA GLN A 1 23.96 52.75 23.54
C GLN A 1 22.83 51.79 23.85
N LYS A 2 21.61 52.36 24.12
CA LYS A 2 20.39 51.61 24.49
C LYS A 2 19.70 51.13 23.21
N TYR A 3 19.57 49.83 23.00
CA TYR A 3 18.69 49.26 21.96
C TYR A 3 17.24 49.35 22.44
N ARG A 4 16.45 50.12 21.73
CA ARG A 4 15.02 50.32 21.95
C ARG A 4 14.28 49.33 21.07
N TRP A 5 13.68 48.31 21.66
CA TRP A 5 12.80 47.35 20.96
C TRP A 5 11.46 48.06 20.66
N TYR A 6 11.10 48.13 19.39
CA TYR A 6 9.77 48.49 18.96
C TYR A 6 8.95 47.18 18.85
N PRO A 7 7.76 47.09 19.50
CA PRO A 7 6.86 45.98 19.24
C PRO A 7 6.23 46.19 17.85
N ALA A 8 6.55 45.34 16.91
CA ALA A 8 5.82 45.26 15.66
C ALA A 8 4.40 44.71 15.94
N VAL A 9 3.43 45.62 15.92
CA VAL A 9 2.02 45.22 15.92
C VAL A 9 1.72 44.63 14.55
N PHE A 10 1.74 43.29 14.43
CA PHE A 10 1.19 42.61 13.27
C PHE A 10 -0.33 42.70 13.35
N CYS A 11 -0.89 43.66 12.63
CA CYS A 11 -2.31 43.70 12.35
C CYS A 11 -2.60 42.60 11.33
N PHE A 12 -3.05 41.42 11.78
CA PHE A 12 -3.63 40.44 10.90
C PHE A 12 -4.95 40.98 10.36
N LEU A 13 -4.92 41.50 9.14
CA LEU A 13 -6.12 41.67 8.34
C LEU A 13 -6.70 40.27 8.08
N VAL A 14 -7.62 39.85 8.91
CA VAL A 14 -8.54 38.76 8.59
C VAL A 14 -9.44 39.29 7.48
N LEU A 15 -9.05 39.07 6.24
CA LEU A 15 -9.96 39.19 5.11
C LEU A 15 -11.00 38.08 5.27
N ASP A 16 -12.17 38.48 5.76
CA ASP A 16 -13.37 37.65 5.76
C ASP A 16 -13.74 37.37 4.27
N HIS A 17 -13.18 36.32 3.71
CA HIS A 17 -13.63 35.80 2.42
C HIS A 17 -15.01 35.19 2.69
N GLY A 18 -16.04 35.88 2.27
CA GLY A 18 -17.45 35.54 2.39
C GLY A 18 -17.70 34.02 2.33
N GLY A 19 -18.22 33.50 3.44
CA GLY A 19 -18.22 32.10 3.81
C GLY A 19 -18.84 31.17 2.77
N MET A 20 -18.01 30.49 2.01
CA MET A 20 -18.35 29.12 1.62
C MET A 20 -18.18 28.29 2.90
N GLY A 21 -19.32 27.92 3.52
CA GLY A 21 -19.30 27.14 4.74
C GLY A 21 -18.46 25.89 4.55
N LEU A 22 -17.51 25.65 5.48
CA LEU A 22 -16.68 24.44 5.49
C LEU A 22 -17.60 23.23 5.34
N ARG A 23 -17.27 22.35 4.39
CA ARG A 23 -18.00 21.09 4.20
C ARG A 23 -17.86 20.26 5.47
N LYS A 24 -18.99 19.84 6.05
CA LYS A 24 -19.01 18.98 7.24
C LYS A 24 -19.18 17.52 6.84
N LEU A 25 -18.40 16.63 7.42
CA LEU A 25 -18.50 15.18 7.26
C LEU A 25 -18.55 14.53 8.65
N ASN A 26 -19.63 13.80 8.93
CA ASN A 26 -19.71 13.02 10.16
C ASN A 26 -18.82 11.78 10.07
N VAL A 27 -18.05 11.50 11.10
CA VAL A 27 -17.14 10.35 11.17
C VAL A 27 -17.86 9.00 11.14
N ASP A 28 -19.17 8.94 11.44
CA ASP A 28 -19.95 7.71 11.27
C ASP A 28 -19.97 7.24 9.80
N VAL A 29 -19.95 8.19 8.84
CA VAL A 29 -19.84 7.86 7.42
C VAL A 29 -18.48 7.24 7.10
N VAL A 30 -17.41 7.72 7.77
CA VAL A 30 -16.06 7.14 7.68
C VAL A 30 -16.07 5.70 8.21
N THR A 31 -16.66 5.46 9.38
CA THR A 31 -16.82 4.13 9.98
C THR A 31 -17.51 3.16 9.03
N ALA A 32 -18.66 3.55 8.48
CA ALA A 32 -19.41 2.70 7.55
C ALA A 32 -18.62 2.43 6.26
N THR A 33 -17.94 3.44 5.72
CA THR A 33 -17.12 3.33 4.51
C THR A 33 -15.93 2.39 4.73
N VAL A 34 -15.18 2.56 5.81
CA VAL A 34 -14.03 1.68 6.14
C VAL A 34 -14.48 0.24 6.31
N ALA A 35 -15.60 0.00 7.01
CA ALA A 35 -16.13 -1.35 7.19
C ALA A 35 -16.45 -2.03 5.86
N ARG A 36 -17.12 -1.35 4.95
CA ARG A 36 -17.43 -1.83 3.61
C ARG A 36 -16.14 -2.10 2.80
N LEU A 37 -15.20 -1.16 2.79
CA LEU A 37 -13.95 -1.30 2.03
C LEU A 37 -13.08 -2.46 2.53
N CYS A 38 -13.07 -2.77 3.83
CA CYS A 38 -12.38 -3.95 4.38
C CYS A 38 -12.93 -5.25 3.78
N VAL A 39 -14.24 -5.38 3.70
CA VAL A 39 -14.90 -6.58 3.16
C VAL A 39 -14.67 -6.71 1.66
N GLU A 40 -14.94 -5.63 0.91
CA GLU A 40 -14.76 -5.60 -0.55
C GLU A 40 -13.30 -5.91 -0.95
N ALA A 41 -12.31 -5.30 -0.28
CA ALA A 41 -10.91 -5.54 -0.58
C ALA A 41 -10.47 -6.99 -0.33
N CYS A 42 -11.10 -7.69 0.62
CA CYS A 42 -10.74 -9.09 0.90
C CYS A 42 -11.45 -10.11 0.01
N ARG A 43 -12.56 -9.74 -0.63
CA ARG A 43 -13.37 -10.67 -1.45
C ARG A 43 -13.11 -10.55 -2.94
N GLU A 44 -12.64 -9.38 -3.41
CA GLU A 44 -12.48 -9.13 -4.82
C GLU A 44 -11.14 -8.45 -5.10
N LEU A 45 -10.41 -8.91 -6.10
CA LEU A 45 -9.28 -8.16 -6.65
C LEU A 45 -9.77 -7.00 -7.53
N SER A 46 -8.94 -5.96 -7.62
CA SER A 46 -9.14 -4.91 -8.62
C SER A 46 -8.92 -5.44 -10.04
N ALA A 47 -9.58 -4.83 -11.01
CA ALA A 47 -9.55 -5.27 -12.40
C ALA A 47 -8.13 -5.25 -13.01
N ASP A 48 -7.30 -4.29 -12.58
CA ASP A 48 -5.90 -4.15 -13.00
C ASP A 48 -5.04 -5.33 -12.54
N VAL A 49 -5.14 -5.75 -11.27
CA VAL A 49 -4.41 -6.91 -10.75
C VAL A 49 -4.88 -8.20 -11.40
N ARG A 50 -6.20 -8.34 -11.61
CA ARG A 50 -6.76 -9.50 -12.31
C ARG A 50 -6.23 -9.60 -13.74
N ALA A 51 -6.24 -8.50 -14.49
CA ALA A 51 -5.71 -8.46 -15.86
C ALA A 51 -4.22 -8.84 -15.92
N LEU A 52 -3.41 -8.39 -14.94
CA LEU A 52 -2.00 -8.80 -14.84
C LEU A 52 -1.83 -10.29 -14.54
N LEU A 53 -2.70 -10.91 -13.75
CA LEU A 53 -2.68 -12.34 -13.50
C LEU A 53 -3.07 -13.14 -14.75
N GLU A 54 -4.07 -12.69 -15.50
CA GLU A 54 -4.48 -13.28 -16.78
C GLU A 54 -3.35 -13.15 -17.83
N GLN A 55 -2.69 -12.00 -17.89
CA GLN A 55 -1.51 -11.80 -18.73
C GLN A 55 -0.37 -12.71 -18.30
N ALA A 56 -0.06 -12.80 -17.00
CA ALA A 56 0.96 -13.68 -16.44
C ALA A 56 0.71 -15.16 -16.83
N ARG A 57 -0.55 -15.61 -16.81
CA ARG A 57 -0.94 -16.96 -17.24
C ARG A 57 -0.61 -17.21 -18.71
N ASN A 58 -0.80 -16.20 -19.56
CA ASN A 58 -0.52 -16.32 -20.99
C ASN A 58 0.99 -16.24 -21.31
N GLU A 59 1.78 -15.57 -20.47
CA GLU A 59 3.22 -15.40 -20.63
C GLU A 59 4.05 -16.51 -19.98
N GLU A 60 3.45 -17.27 -19.06
CA GLU A 60 4.12 -18.39 -18.38
C GLU A 60 4.38 -19.54 -19.34
N GLU A 61 5.59 -20.07 -19.33
CA GLU A 61 6.06 -21.14 -20.23
C GLU A 61 6.13 -22.49 -19.54
N SER A 62 6.22 -22.51 -18.21
CA SER A 62 6.22 -23.73 -17.42
C SER A 62 4.82 -24.32 -17.33
N ALA A 63 4.61 -25.56 -17.72
CA ALA A 63 3.32 -26.24 -17.59
C ALA A 63 2.82 -26.24 -16.14
N PHE A 64 3.73 -26.36 -15.17
CA PHE A 64 3.39 -26.33 -13.76
C PHE A 64 3.07 -24.91 -13.28
N GLY A 65 3.83 -23.90 -13.75
CA GLY A 65 3.54 -22.49 -13.50
C GLY A 65 2.18 -22.07 -14.06
N CYS A 66 1.85 -22.53 -15.28
CA CYS A 66 0.54 -22.34 -15.89
C CYS A 66 -0.58 -22.95 -15.02
N PHE A 67 -0.42 -24.19 -14.58
CA PHE A 67 -1.39 -24.87 -13.70
C PHE A 67 -1.62 -24.07 -12.41
N ILE A 68 -0.55 -23.56 -11.78
CA ILE A 68 -0.66 -22.76 -10.56
C ILE A 68 -1.44 -21.47 -10.81
N LEU A 69 -1.15 -20.76 -11.91
CA LEU A 69 -1.87 -19.53 -12.27
C LEU A 69 -3.33 -19.79 -12.60
N ASP A 70 -3.65 -20.92 -13.23
CA ASP A 70 -5.04 -21.36 -13.43
C ASP A 70 -5.76 -21.56 -12.10
N GLN A 71 -5.10 -22.18 -11.09
CA GLN A 71 -5.68 -22.34 -9.74
C GLN A 71 -5.86 -21.00 -9.01
N VAL A 72 -4.91 -20.06 -9.20
CA VAL A 72 -5.05 -18.70 -8.64
C VAL A 72 -6.26 -18.00 -9.26
N LEU A 73 -6.45 -18.04 -10.57
CA LEU A 73 -7.58 -17.44 -11.26
C LEU A 73 -8.91 -18.10 -10.88
N GLU A 74 -8.96 -19.44 -10.82
CA GLU A 74 -10.13 -20.18 -10.37
C GLU A 74 -10.53 -19.80 -8.93
N ASN A 75 -9.54 -19.65 -8.03
CA ASN A 75 -9.80 -19.22 -6.65
C ASN A 75 -10.48 -17.83 -6.60
N LEU A 76 -10.15 -16.90 -7.50
CA LEU A 76 -10.81 -15.61 -7.58
C LEU A 76 -12.30 -15.75 -7.96
N GLU A 77 -12.61 -16.65 -8.90
CA GLU A 77 -14.00 -16.93 -9.30
C GLU A 77 -14.80 -17.56 -8.15
N VAL A 78 -14.20 -18.52 -7.45
CA VAL A 78 -14.82 -19.18 -6.30
C VAL A 78 -15.07 -18.16 -5.18
N ALA A 79 -14.08 -17.35 -4.84
CA ALA A 79 -14.20 -16.33 -3.80
C ALA A 79 -15.33 -15.32 -4.11
N ALA A 80 -15.40 -14.85 -5.37
CA ALA A 80 -16.44 -13.92 -5.79
C ALA A 80 -17.83 -14.56 -5.77
N ARG A 81 -17.99 -15.79 -6.28
CA ARG A 81 -19.27 -16.50 -6.32
C ARG A 81 -19.80 -16.85 -4.94
N GLU A 82 -18.90 -17.35 -4.06
CA GLU A 82 -19.27 -17.78 -2.71
C GLU A 82 -19.21 -16.64 -1.68
N GLN A 83 -18.83 -15.44 -2.10
CA GLN A 83 -18.65 -14.27 -1.21
C GLN A 83 -17.67 -14.53 -0.05
N LEU A 84 -16.62 -15.29 -0.32
CA LEU A 84 -15.58 -15.65 0.63
C LEU A 84 -14.33 -14.75 0.46
N PRO A 85 -13.50 -14.61 1.49
CA PRO A 85 -12.19 -13.99 1.33
C PRO A 85 -11.30 -14.80 0.36
N ILE A 86 -10.59 -14.09 -0.53
CA ILE A 86 -9.68 -14.68 -1.52
C ILE A 86 -8.55 -15.49 -0.86
N CYS A 87 -8.15 -15.09 0.35
CA CYS A 87 -7.07 -15.71 1.10
C CYS A 87 -7.45 -15.82 2.58
N GLN A 88 -6.96 -16.86 3.26
CA GLN A 88 -7.12 -17.04 4.71
C GLN A 88 -6.41 -15.95 5.52
N ASP A 89 -5.33 -15.33 4.98
CA ASP A 89 -4.69 -14.17 5.59
C ASP A 89 -5.37 -12.90 5.07
N THR A 90 -6.35 -12.41 5.81
CA THR A 90 -7.04 -11.14 5.51
C THR A 90 -6.27 -9.92 6.01
N GLY A 91 -5.09 -10.13 6.61
CA GLY A 91 -4.07 -9.13 6.89
C GLY A 91 -4.34 -8.18 8.05
N ILE A 92 -3.35 -7.34 8.31
CA ILE A 92 -3.53 -6.11 9.09
C ILE A 92 -4.09 -5.02 8.18
N CYS A 93 -5.02 -4.22 8.68
CA CYS A 93 -5.63 -3.16 7.91
C CYS A 93 -4.70 -1.94 7.85
N VAL A 94 -4.22 -1.59 6.66
CA VAL A 94 -3.53 -0.32 6.41
C VAL A 94 -4.52 0.64 5.76
N VAL A 95 -4.65 1.84 6.32
CA VAL A 95 -5.60 2.85 5.86
C VAL A 95 -4.86 4.13 5.49
N PHE A 96 -5.07 4.60 4.26
CA PHE A 96 -4.57 5.89 3.80
C PHE A 96 -5.73 6.86 3.73
N LEU A 97 -5.54 8.03 4.33
CA LEU A 97 -6.50 9.12 4.36
C LEU A 97 -5.90 10.36 3.69
N GLU A 98 -6.49 10.78 2.56
CA GLU A 98 -6.22 12.07 1.95
C GLU A 98 -7.34 13.02 2.36
N ILE A 99 -7.03 13.95 3.26
CA ILE A 99 -8.00 14.82 3.93
C ILE A 99 -7.93 16.19 3.29
N GLY A 100 -9.03 16.66 2.71
CA GLY A 100 -9.15 18.00 2.18
C GLY A 100 -8.99 19.05 3.30
N GLN A 101 -8.17 20.07 3.06
CA GLN A 101 -7.90 21.12 4.07
C GLN A 101 -9.12 21.94 4.44
N ASP A 102 -10.14 21.96 3.57
CA ASP A 102 -11.41 22.68 3.75
C ASP A 102 -12.53 21.77 4.28
N LEU A 103 -12.19 20.52 4.68
CA LEU A 103 -13.11 19.57 5.26
C LEU A 103 -13.13 19.69 6.79
N HIS A 104 -14.33 19.82 7.36
CA HIS A 104 -14.54 19.79 8.80
C HIS A 104 -15.16 18.45 9.24
N LEU A 105 -14.37 17.65 9.97
CA LEU A 105 -14.84 16.39 10.53
C LEU A 105 -15.65 16.65 11.80
N THR A 106 -16.79 15.99 11.94
CA THR A 106 -17.72 16.13 13.06
C THR A 106 -18.15 14.77 13.58
N GLY A 107 -18.72 14.72 14.78
CA GLY A 107 -19.33 13.51 15.35
C GLY A 107 -18.40 12.62 16.14
N GLY A 108 -17.10 12.99 16.26
CA GLY A 108 -16.15 12.22 17.06
C GLY A 108 -14.72 12.27 16.55
N ASP A 109 -13.90 11.37 17.07
CA ASP A 109 -12.49 11.22 16.69
C ASP A 109 -12.33 10.37 15.42
N LEU A 110 -11.51 10.84 14.48
CA LEU A 110 -11.32 10.20 13.19
C LEU A 110 -10.62 8.84 13.30
N GLU A 111 -9.59 8.73 14.14
CA GLU A 111 -8.84 7.49 14.32
C GLU A 111 -9.74 6.42 14.99
N ALA A 112 -10.51 6.83 15.98
CA ALA A 112 -11.49 5.95 16.62
C ALA A 112 -12.55 5.46 15.62
N ALA A 113 -13.03 6.34 14.73
CA ALA A 113 -14.00 6.00 13.68
C ALA A 113 -13.43 5.01 12.65
N VAL A 114 -12.17 5.19 12.23
CA VAL A 114 -11.49 4.24 11.34
C VAL A 114 -11.37 2.87 12.01
N ASN A 115 -10.91 2.83 13.27
CA ASN A 115 -10.78 1.58 14.02
C ASN A 115 -12.14 0.90 14.26
N ALA A 116 -13.20 1.66 14.53
CA ALA A 116 -14.57 1.13 14.60
C ALA A 116 -15.00 0.50 13.26
N GLY A 117 -14.67 1.15 12.15
CA GLY A 117 -14.92 0.61 10.81
C GLY A 117 -14.16 -0.69 10.53
N VAL A 118 -12.88 -0.77 10.89
CA VAL A 118 -12.09 -2.01 10.77
C VAL A 118 -12.71 -3.13 11.61
N ARG A 119 -12.97 -2.87 12.89
CA ARG A 119 -13.62 -3.86 13.79
C ARG A 119 -14.90 -4.39 13.18
N ARG A 120 -15.77 -3.50 12.74
CA ARG A 120 -17.04 -3.84 12.12
C ARG A 120 -16.86 -4.65 10.83
N GLY A 121 -15.99 -4.19 9.92
CA GLY A 121 -15.75 -4.88 8.65
C GLY A 121 -15.16 -6.29 8.83
N TYR A 122 -14.21 -6.45 9.77
CA TYR A 122 -13.63 -7.76 10.07
C TYR A 122 -14.61 -8.71 10.77
N GLN A 123 -15.56 -8.18 11.52
CA GLN A 123 -16.61 -8.97 12.15
C GLN A 123 -17.68 -9.38 11.13
N GLU A 124 -18.28 -8.43 10.42
CA GLU A 124 -19.36 -8.66 9.46
C GLU A 124 -18.90 -9.44 8.21
N GLY A 125 -17.64 -9.22 7.78
CA GLY A 125 -17.03 -9.94 6.67
C GLY A 125 -16.50 -11.33 7.01
N TYR A 126 -16.58 -11.76 8.26
CA TYR A 126 -15.96 -13.01 8.76
C TYR A 126 -14.47 -13.10 8.46
N LEU A 127 -13.79 -11.94 8.50
CA LEU A 127 -12.36 -11.84 8.21
C LEU A 127 -11.54 -12.29 9.43
N ARG A 128 -10.36 -12.88 9.18
CA ARG A 128 -9.46 -13.34 10.22
C ARG A 128 -8.90 -12.17 11.03
N LYS A 129 -9.05 -12.19 12.37
CA LYS A 129 -8.46 -11.22 13.29
C LYS A 129 -7.01 -11.60 13.55
N SER A 130 -6.08 -10.88 12.91
CA SER A 130 -4.65 -11.21 12.91
C SER A 130 -3.78 -10.26 13.73
N VAL A 131 -4.37 -9.17 14.26
CA VAL A 131 -3.67 -8.18 15.08
C VAL A 131 -3.51 -8.68 16.51
N LEU A 132 -2.29 -8.53 17.03
CA LEU A 132 -1.94 -8.98 18.38
C LEU A 132 -0.80 -8.13 18.96
N SER A 133 -0.63 -8.20 20.28
CA SER A 133 0.51 -7.59 20.97
C SER A 133 1.82 -8.19 20.45
N PRO A 134 2.81 -7.38 20.03
CA PRO A 134 4.06 -7.90 19.47
C PRO A 134 4.90 -8.67 20.50
N LEU A 135 4.77 -8.36 21.78
CA LEU A 135 5.57 -8.98 22.85
C LEU A 135 4.84 -10.14 23.50
N THR A 136 3.57 -9.94 23.92
CA THR A 136 2.80 -10.97 24.64
C THR A 136 2.10 -11.96 23.72
N ARG A 137 1.98 -11.64 22.44
CA ARG A 137 1.29 -12.42 21.41
C ARG A 137 -0.23 -12.60 21.69
N ILE A 138 -0.79 -11.81 22.59
CA ILE A 138 -2.22 -11.81 22.87
C ILE A 138 -2.95 -11.07 21.75
N ASN A 139 -3.96 -11.73 21.17
CA ASN A 139 -4.77 -11.19 20.08
C ASN A 139 -5.68 -10.06 20.58
N THR A 140 -5.93 -9.05 19.75
CA THR A 140 -6.87 -7.95 20.05
C THR A 140 -8.33 -8.37 19.87
N PHE A 141 -8.59 -9.48 19.19
CA PHE A 141 -9.89 -10.07 18.86
C PHE A 141 -10.79 -9.28 17.93
N ASP A 142 -10.35 -8.11 17.46
CA ASP A 142 -11.14 -7.22 16.59
C ASP A 142 -10.36 -6.68 15.39
N ASN A 143 -9.10 -7.12 15.24
CA ASN A 143 -8.15 -6.70 14.19
C ASN A 143 -7.78 -5.21 14.23
N THR A 144 -7.89 -4.57 15.37
CA THR A 144 -7.44 -3.19 15.61
C THR A 144 -6.21 -3.15 16.52
N PRO A 145 -5.43 -2.04 16.52
CA PRO A 145 -5.62 -0.86 15.70
C PRO A 145 -5.22 -1.08 14.25
N ALA A 146 -5.80 -0.30 13.34
CA ALA A 146 -5.33 -0.15 11.98
C ALA A 146 -4.00 0.62 11.93
N VAL A 147 -3.21 0.41 10.86
CA VAL A 147 -2.08 1.29 10.54
C VAL A 147 -2.60 2.44 9.68
N ILE A 148 -2.69 3.64 10.26
CA ILE A 148 -3.31 4.79 9.60
C ILE A 148 -2.24 5.77 9.15
N HIS A 149 -2.27 6.13 7.86
CA HIS A 149 -1.45 7.18 7.26
C HIS A 149 -2.35 8.32 6.79
N THR A 150 -2.07 9.54 7.24
CA THR A 150 -2.83 10.74 6.88
C THR A 150 -2.00 11.69 6.04
N ARG A 151 -2.66 12.32 5.06
CA ARG A 151 -2.09 13.38 4.23
C ARG A 151 -3.13 14.48 4.04
N MET A 152 -2.73 15.72 4.27
CA MET A 152 -3.55 16.89 3.91
C MET A 152 -3.39 17.17 2.42
N VAL A 153 -4.51 17.45 1.76
CA VAL A 153 -4.58 17.80 0.33
C VAL A 153 -5.49 19.03 0.13
N PRO A 154 -5.36 19.77 -0.97
CA PRO A 154 -6.32 20.84 -1.30
C PRO A 154 -7.74 20.31 -1.47
N GLY A 155 -8.74 21.16 -1.17
CA GLY A 155 -10.16 20.87 -1.36
C GLY A 155 -10.87 20.39 -0.10
N ASP A 156 -12.07 19.85 -0.26
CA ASP A 156 -13.03 19.55 0.80
C ASP A 156 -13.44 18.06 0.85
N ARG A 157 -12.71 17.18 0.17
CA ARG A 157 -13.04 15.75 0.09
C ARG A 157 -12.16 14.93 1.02
N LEU A 158 -12.66 13.79 1.44
CA LEU A 158 -11.89 12.75 2.11
C LEU A 158 -11.81 11.53 1.20
N LYS A 159 -10.59 11.20 0.74
CA LYS A 159 -10.35 9.91 0.09
C LYS A 159 -9.82 8.92 1.12
N ILE A 160 -10.47 7.78 1.19
CA ILE A 160 -10.10 6.66 2.05
C ILE A 160 -9.64 5.52 1.17
N THR A 161 -8.44 5.00 1.40
CA THR A 161 -7.96 3.77 0.77
C THR A 161 -7.68 2.74 1.86
N VAL A 162 -8.35 1.60 1.80
CA VAL A 162 -8.14 0.46 2.68
C VAL A 162 -7.35 -0.60 1.95
N ALA A 163 -6.20 -0.99 2.49
CA ALA A 163 -5.29 -1.97 1.94
C ALA A 163 -4.95 -3.04 2.99
N PRO A 164 -5.72 -4.14 3.06
CA PRO A 164 -5.40 -5.25 3.95
C PRO A 164 -4.08 -5.91 3.54
N LYS A 165 -3.10 -5.91 4.45
CA LYS A 165 -1.72 -6.36 4.17
C LYS A 165 -1.42 -7.67 4.86
N GLY A 166 -1.31 -8.73 4.07
CA GLY A 166 -0.94 -10.06 4.54
C GLY A 166 0.51 -10.15 5.05
N ALA A 167 0.74 -10.95 6.10
CA ALA A 167 2.04 -11.03 6.76
C ALA A 167 3.09 -11.81 5.95
N GLY A 168 2.72 -12.79 5.14
CA GLY A 168 3.67 -13.56 4.35
C GLY A 168 4.59 -12.68 3.51
N SER A 169 4.00 -11.86 2.66
CA SER A 169 4.77 -10.92 1.83
C SER A 169 5.32 -9.72 2.61
N GLU A 170 4.63 -9.25 3.67
CA GLU A 170 5.14 -8.15 4.49
C GLU A 170 6.44 -8.52 5.19
N ASN A 171 6.54 -9.72 5.73
CA ASN A 171 7.74 -10.21 6.43
C ASN A 171 8.97 -10.33 5.52
N MET A 172 8.76 -10.40 4.21
CA MET A 172 9.85 -10.49 3.23
C MET A 172 10.33 -9.11 2.76
N SER A 173 9.68 -8.05 3.20
CA SER A 173 10.05 -6.67 2.85
C SER A 173 11.31 -6.25 3.58
N ARG A 174 12.11 -5.37 2.95
CA ARG A 174 13.40 -4.91 3.48
C ARG A 174 13.58 -3.42 3.29
N LEU A 175 14.38 -2.83 4.18
CA LEU A 175 14.85 -1.45 4.08
C LEU A 175 16.35 -1.41 4.29
N LYS A 176 17.03 -0.58 3.51
CA LYS A 176 18.49 -0.39 3.62
C LYS A 176 18.84 1.07 3.37
N MET A 177 19.77 1.58 4.18
CA MET A 177 20.44 2.84 3.93
C MET A 177 21.63 2.57 3.02
N LEU A 178 21.45 2.80 1.72
CA LEU A 178 22.55 2.71 0.75
C LEU A 178 23.44 3.95 0.84
N LYS A 179 24.66 3.82 0.34
CA LYS A 179 25.56 4.97 0.14
C LYS A 179 25.21 5.67 -1.17
N PRO A 180 25.32 7.01 -1.27
CA PRO A 180 25.11 7.71 -2.53
C PRO A 180 25.95 7.16 -3.68
N ALA A 181 27.15 6.67 -3.40
CA ALA A 181 28.04 6.06 -4.39
C ALA A 181 27.53 4.72 -4.94
N ASP A 182 26.60 4.04 -4.24
CA ASP A 182 25.98 2.81 -4.74
C ASP A 182 25.07 3.09 -5.96
N GLY A 183 24.51 4.29 -6.05
CA GLY A 183 23.72 4.77 -7.16
C GLY A 183 22.56 3.85 -7.55
N ILE A 184 22.16 3.95 -8.80
CA ILE A 184 21.05 3.15 -9.37
C ILE A 184 21.37 1.63 -9.34
N GLU A 185 22.61 1.26 -9.57
CA GLU A 185 23.02 -0.15 -9.53
C GLU A 185 22.91 -0.76 -8.14
N GLY A 186 23.20 0.02 -7.10
CA GLY A 186 22.95 -0.39 -5.72
C GLY A 186 21.47 -0.60 -5.42
N VAL A 187 20.60 0.27 -5.96
CA VAL A 187 19.14 0.11 -5.84
C VAL A 187 18.68 -1.17 -6.53
N LYS A 188 19.06 -1.40 -7.79
CA LYS A 188 18.71 -2.62 -8.55
C LYS A 188 19.13 -3.88 -7.80
N ARG A 189 20.39 -3.92 -7.37
CA ARG A 189 20.93 -5.05 -6.61
C ARG A 189 20.11 -5.32 -5.33
N PHE A 190 19.79 -4.28 -4.56
CA PHE A 190 19.02 -4.44 -3.32
C PHE A 190 17.59 -4.92 -3.55
N VAL A 191 16.92 -4.45 -4.61
CA VAL A 191 15.59 -4.95 -5.01
C VAL A 191 15.66 -6.43 -5.39
N LEU A 192 16.61 -6.83 -6.25
CA LEU A 192 16.79 -8.22 -6.67
C LEU A 192 17.15 -9.14 -5.50
N GLU A 193 18.06 -8.73 -4.63
CA GLU A 193 18.43 -9.47 -3.39
C GLU A 193 17.20 -9.67 -2.48
N THR A 194 16.31 -8.66 -2.39
CA THR A 194 15.12 -8.75 -1.56
C THR A 194 14.12 -9.76 -2.12
N VAL A 195 13.86 -9.71 -3.42
CA VAL A 195 12.93 -10.65 -4.09
C VAL A 195 13.50 -12.08 -4.07
N ALA A 196 14.78 -12.24 -4.36
CA ALA A 196 15.45 -13.55 -4.34
C ALA A 196 15.40 -14.19 -2.96
N ALA A 197 15.66 -13.40 -1.90
CA ALA A 197 15.59 -13.89 -0.53
C ALA A 197 14.16 -14.20 -0.06
N ALA A 198 13.16 -13.56 -0.63
CA ALA A 198 11.75 -13.84 -0.35
C ALA A 198 11.32 -15.18 -0.97
N GLY A 199 11.79 -15.48 -2.19
CA GLY A 199 11.43 -16.70 -2.89
C GLY A 199 9.93 -16.96 -2.89
N GLY A 200 9.52 -18.19 -2.59
CA GLY A 200 8.12 -18.60 -2.47
C GLY A 200 7.38 -18.04 -1.27
N CYS A 201 8.11 -17.54 -0.21
CA CYS A 201 7.48 -17.07 1.02
C CYS A 201 6.61 -15.80 0.83
N ALA A 202 6.85 -15.04 -0.24
CA ALA A 202 6.04 -13.89 -0.60
C ALA A 202 4.79 -14.24 -1.44
N CYS A 203 4.57 -15.51 -1.76
CA CYS A 203 3.50 -16.02 -2.63
C CYS A 203 3.48 -15.33 -4.00
N PRO A 204 4.54 -15.48 -4.81
CA PRO A 204 4.58 -14.92 -6.16
C PRO A 204 3.48 -15.52 -7.09
N PRO A 205 3.12 -14.80 -8.17
CA PRO A 205 3.79 -13.61 -8.67
C PRO A 205 3.49 -12.37 -7.82
N VAL A 206 4.54 -11.63 -7.48
CA VAL A 206 4.43 -10.49 -6.56
C VAL A 206 4.24 -9.15 -7.28
N ILE A 207 3.70 -8.15 -6.57
CA ILE A 207 3.86 -6.75 -6.92
C ILE A 207 4.93 -6.17 -5.97
N VAL A 208 5.93 -5.51 -6.54
CA VAL A 208 7.08 -4.98 -5.81
C VAL A 208 6.94 -3.46 -5.69
N GLY A 209 6.66 -2.96 -4.50
CA GLY A 209 6.69 -1.54 -4.20
C GLY A 209 8.08 -1.12 -3.73
N VAL A 210 8.64 -0.11 -4.37
CA VAL A 210 9.96 0.43 -4.04
C VAL A 210 9.85 1.90 -3.66
N GLY A 211 10.42 2.26 -2.52
CA GLY A 211 10.54 3.64 -2.08
C GLY A 211 12.00 4.08 -2.07
N ILE A 212 12.32 5.15 -2.77
CA ILE A 212 13.69 5.65 -2.89
C ILE A 212 13.77 7.10 -2.44
N GLY A 213 14.66 7.38 -1.50
CA GLY A 213 14.93 8.73 -1.03
C GLY A 213 14.13 9.14 0.21
N GLY A 214 14.18 10.43 0.55
CA GLY A 214 13.69 10.96 1.81
C GLY A 214 14.55 10.54 3.00
N THR A 215 13.88 10.18 4.08
CA THR A 215 14.42 9.59 5.31
C THR A 215 14.05 8.10 5.38
N MET A 216 14.54 7.38 6.38
CA MET A 216 14.27 5.95 6.55
C MET A 216 12.77 5.63 6.54
N GLU A 217 11.99 6.31 7.37
CA GLU A 217 10.54 6.14 7.47
C GLU A 217 9.81 6.60 6.20
N LYS A 218 10.34 7.65 5.53
CA LYS A 218 9.77 8.13 4.26
C LYS A 218 9.96 7.11 3.15
N ALA A 219 11.12 6.49 3.03
CA ALA A 219 11.36 5.42 2.06
C ALA A 219 10.43 4.22 2.29
N ALA A 220 10.22 3.82 3.55
CA ALA A 220 9.28 2.75 3.90
C ALA A 220 7.83 3.11 3.50
N LEU A 221 7.39 4.33 3.79
CA LEU A 221 6.06 4.81 3.41
C LEU A 221 5.91 4.90 1.88
N LEU A 222 6.93 5.36 1.14
CA LEU A 222 6.92 5.40 -0.31
C LEU A 222 6.76 4.00 -0.90
N ALA A 223 7.50 3.01 -0.42
CA ALA A 223 7.36 1.62 -0.85
C ALA A 223 5.94 1.08 -0.61
N LYS A 224 5.33 1.44 0.53
CA LYS A 224 3.96 1.07 0.86
C LYS A 224 2.94 1.77 -0.04
N THR A 225 3.12 3.06 -0.33
CA THR A 225 2.23 3.82 -1.22
C THR A 225 2.37 3.39 -2.69
N ALA A 226 3.55 2.96 -3.12
CA ALA A 226 3.74 2.37 -4.44
C ALA A 226 2.80 1.18 -4.69
N LEU A 227 2.53 0.36 -3.67
CA LEU A 227 1.65 -0.82 -3.78
C LEU A 227 0.15 -0.50 -3.93
N ILE A 228 -0.28 0.73 -3.65
CA ILE A 228 -1.68 1.16 -3.83
C ILE A 228 -1.90 1.99 -5.10
N ARG A 229 -0.86 2.21 -5.89
CA ARG A 229 -0.98 2.73 -7.26
C ARG A 229 -1.65 1.66 -8.14
N PRO A 230 -2.48 2.02 -9.14
CA PRO A 230 -3.05 1.03 -10.05
C PRO A 230 -1.95 0.13 -10.63
N ALA A 231 -2.14 -1.18 -10.49
CA ALA A 231 -1.09 -2.16 -10.81
C ALA A 231 -0.75 -2.14 -12.30
N GLY A 232 0.55 -2.20 -12.61
CA GLY A 232 1.04 -2.15 -13.99
C GLY A 232 1.08 -0.75 -14.63
N THR A 233 0.67 0.30 -13.90
CA THR A 233 0.84 1.67 -14.42
C THR A 233 2.27 2.15 -14.22
N ALA A 234 2.87 2.70 -15.28
CA ALA A 234 4.21 3.27 -15.23
C ALA A 234 4.25 4.57 -14.41
N SER A 235 5.41 4.87 -13.83
CA SER A 235 5.66 6.17 -13.22
C SER A 235 5.50 7.30 -14.24
N SER A 236 5.06 8.48 -13.79
CA SER A 236 5.03 9.70 -14.62
C SER A 236 6.43 10.25 -14.91
N ASP A 237 7.43 9.88 -14.12
CA ASP A 237 8.85 10.19 -14.40
C ASP A 237 9.42 9.14 -15.36
N PRO A 238 9.88 9.53 -16.57
CA PRO A 238 10.39 8.58 -17.56
C PRO A 238 11.59 7.77 -17.08
N THR A 239 12.45 8.34 -16.23
CA THR A 239 13.62 7.65 -15.66
C THR A 239 13.19 6.56 -14.71
N VAL A 240 12.21 6.86 -13.85
CA VAL A 240 11.64 5.91 -12.91
C VAL A 240 10.87 4.82 -13.66
N ALA A 241 10.09 5.18 -14.68
CA ALA A 241 9.35 4.21 -15.51
C ALA A 241 10.28 3.22 -16.23
N ALA A 242 11.42 3.70 -16.73
CA ALA A 242 12.44 2.84 -17.33
C ALA A 242 13.03 1.86 -16.31
N LEU A 243 13.29 2.32 -15.07
CA LEU A 243 13.80 1.48 -13.99
C LEU A 243 12.76 0.44 -13.52
N GLU A 244 11.48 0.80 -13.45
CA GLU A 244 10.38 -0.13 -13.15
C GLU A 244 10.36 -1.29 -14.16
N LYS A 245 10.42 -0.95 -15.44
CA LYS A 245 10.42 -1.94 -16.54
C LYS A 245 11.65 -2.85 -16.50
N GLU A 246 12.84 -2.26 -16.29
CA GLU A 246 14.10 -3.00 -16.20
C GLU A 246 14.08 -3.98 -15.01
N LEU A 247 13.69 -3.51 -13.83
CA LEU A 247 13.59 -4.34 -12.63
C LEU A 247 12.59 -5.48 -12.78
N LEU A 248 11.44 -5.24 -13.41
CA LEU A 248 10.45 -6.29 -13.69
C LEU A 248 11.05 -7.39 -14.57
N ALA A 249 11.76 -7.00 -15.63
CA ALA A 249 12.43 -7.96 -16.51
C ALA A 249 13.50 -8.77 -15.77
N LEU A 250 14.34 -8.12 -14.95
CA LEU A 250 15.37 -8.79 -14.17
C LEU A 250 14.79 -9.74 -13.10
N ILE A 251 13.71 -9.36 -12.43
CA ILE A 251 13.04 -10.20 -11.45
C ILE A 251 12.46 -11.44 -12.13
N ASN A 252 11.84 -11.30 -13.29
CA ASN A 252 11.26 -12.42 -14.02
C ASN A 252 12.31 -13.36 -14.64
N GLN A 253 13.58 -12.93 -14.73
CA GLN A 253 14.71 -13.79 -15.10
C GLN A 253 15.21 -14.66 -13.93
N THR A 254 14.76 -14.43 -12.70
CA THR A 254 15.21 -15.21 -11.53
C THR A 254 14.72 -16.68 -11.54
N GLY A 255 13.66 -16.96 -12.29
CA GLY A 255 13.08 -18.31 -12.38
C GLY A 255 12.38 -18.79 -11.11
N ILE A 256 12.12 -17.92 -10.13
CA ILE A 256 11.38 -18.26 -8.90
C ILE A 256 9.98 -18.75 -9.25
N GLY A 257 9.29 -18.06 -10.16
CA GLY A 257 8.03 -18.47 -10.75
C GLY A 257 6.83 -18.44 -9.81
N PRO A 258 5.63 -18.81 -10.31
CA PRO A 258 4.40 -18.81 -9.52
C PRO A 258 4.53 -19.67 -8.26
N GLN A 259 4.14 -19.11 -7.12
CA GLN A 259 4.25 -19.70 -5.76
C GLN A 259 5.67 -20.16 -5.37
N GLY A 260 6.71 -19.71 -6.10
CA GLY A 260 8.11 -20.11 -5.84
C GLY A 260 8.43 -21.53 -6.30
N LEU A 261 7.64 -22.10 -7.20
CA LEU A 261 7.76 -23.47 -7.66
C LEU A 261 8.39 -23.59 -9.06
N GLY A 262 9.08 -22.55 -9.48
CA GLY A 262 9.72 -22.44 -10.79
C GLY A 262 8.77 -21.88 -11.85
N GLY A 263 9.35 -21.29 -12.88
CA GLY A 263 8.63 -20.67 -13.98
C GLY A 263 9.14 -19.28 -14.30
N LYS A 264 8.52 -18.65 -15.28
CA LYS A 264 8.92 -17.34 -15.81
C LYS A 264 8.41 -16.17 -14.99
N VAL A 265 7.13 -16.23 -14.57
CA VAL A 265 6.49 -15.08 -13.96
C VAL A 265 6.66 -15.06 -12.43
N THR A 266 7.65 -14.30 -11.97
CA THR A 266 7.94 -14.09 -10.53
C THR A 266 7.25 -12.84 -9.99
N ALA A 267 7.15 -11.78 -10.81
CA ALA A 267 6.48 -10.54 -10.48
C ALA A 267 5.52 -10.09 -11.57
N LEU A 268 4.40 -9.49 -11.16
CA LEU A 268 3.40 -8.88 -12.03
C LEU A 268 3.77 -7.44 -12.39
N ALA A 269 4.33 -6.71 -11.42
CA ALA A 269 4.72 -5.32 -11.59
C ALA A 269 5.81 -4.92 -10.59
N VAL A 270 6.60 -3.92 -10.97
CA VAL A 270 7.44 -3.14 -10.08
C VAL A 270 6.94 -1.71 -10.13
N GLN A 271 6.69 -1.11 -8.98
CA GLN A 271 6.19 0.26 -8.85
C GLN A 271 7.10 1.04 -7.91
N ILE A 272 7.60 2.18 -8.36
CA ILE A 272 8.61 2.97 -7.64
C ILE A 272 8.06 4.35 -7.33
N GLU A 273 8.16 4.75 -6.07
CA GLU A 273 7.94 6.11 -5.61
C GLU A 273 9.25 6.73 -5.14
N THR A 274 9.49 7.98 -5.50
CA THR A 274 10.72 8.68 -5.17
C THR A 274 10.46 9.94 -4.34
N TYR A 275 11.45 10.36 -3.59
CA TYR A 275 11.44 11.61 -2.85
C TYR A 275 12.87 12.18 -2.75
N PRO A 276 13.05 13.51 -2.85
CA PRO A 276 14.35 14.13 -2.64
C PRO A 276 14.98 13.70 -1.32
N THR A 277 16.28 13.44 -1.33
CA THR A 277 17.01 12.93 -0.17
C THR A 277 18.19 13.82 0.20
N HIS A 278 18.75 13.63 1.40
CA HIS A 278 19.97 14.33 1.82
C HIS A 278 21.16 13.90 0.94
N ILE A 279 22.08 14.82 0.62
CA ILE A 279 23.23 14.57 -0.25
C ILE A 279 24.09 13.37 0.16
N ALA A 280 24.13 13.05 1.45
CA ALA A 280 24.89 11.94 2.02
C ALA A 280 24.07 10.65 2.26
N ALA A 281 22.82 10.59 1.80
CA ALA A 281 21.92 9.47 2.06
C ALA A 281 21.29 8.92 0.79
N LEU A 282 21.02 7.61 0.77
CA LEU A 282 20.21 6.94 -0.27
C LEU A 282 19.40 5.81 0.40
N PRO A 283 18.35 6.16 1.17
CA PRO A 283 17.47 5.15 1.72
C PRO A 283 16.64 4.47 0.63
N VAL A 284 16.53 3.15 0.70
CA VAL A 284 15.73 2.35 -0.21
C VAL A 284 14.94 1.33 0.59
N ALA A 285 13.63 1.31 0.35
CA ALA A 285 12.73 0.30 0.91
C ALA A 285 12.10 -0.52 -0.22
N VAL A 286 11.96 -1.81 0.01
CA VAL A 286 11.26 -2.75 -0.88
C VAL A 286 10.15 -3.40 -0.07
N ASN A 287 8.90 -3.14 -0.44
CA ASN A 287 7.73 -3.76 0.18
C ASN A 287 7.10 -4.73 -0.82
N LEU A 288 7.05 -6.00 -0.44
CA LEU A 288 6.50 -7.04 -1.30
C LEU A 288 5.00 -7.24 -1.03
N GLN A 289 4.24 -7.41 -2.10
CA GLN A 289 2.83 -7.76 -2.06
C GLN A 289 2.63 -9.05 -2.86
N CYS A 290 1.92 -10.04 -2.29
CA CYS A 290 1.63 -11.28 -2.98
C CYS A 290 0.64 -11.08 -4.15
N HIS A 291 0.37 -12.14 -4.92
CA HIS A 291 -0.60 -12.12 -6.02
C HIS A 291 -2.01 -11.67 -5.60
N VAL A 292 -2.38 -11.82 -4.33
CA VAL A 292 -3.61 -11.22 -3.78
C VAL A 292 -3.33 -9.77 -3.37
N ALA A 293 -2.99 -8.92 -4.34
CA ALA A 293 -2.76 -7.49 -4.15
C ALA A 293 -4.09 -6.76 -4.10
N ARG A 294 -4.53 -6.42 -2.90
CA ARG A 294 -5.88 -5.95 -2.63
C ARG A 294 -5.89 -4.59 -1.95
N HIS A 295 -6.65 -3.69 -2.52
CA HIS A 295 -7.02 -2.43 -1.89
C HIS A 295 -8.33 -1.93 -2.50
N ARG A 296 -9.05 -1.10 -1.76
CA ARG A 296 -10.26 -0.42 -2.21
C ARG A 296 -10.26 1.01 -1.75
N SER A 297 -10.81 1.90 -2.55
CA SER A 297 -10.87 3.33 -2.25
C SER A 297 -12.28 3.86 -2.38
N ALA A 298 -12.58 4.89 -1.59
CA ALA A 298 -13.79 5.69 -1.71
C ALA A 298 -13.45 7.17 -1.50
N ILE A 299 -14.20 8.05 -2.15
CA ILE A 299 -14.14 9.50 -1.96
C ILE A 299 -15.45 9.93 -1.34
N LEU A 300 -15.35 10.58 -0.18
CA LEU A 300 -16.45 11.14 0.59
C LEU A 300 -16.50 12.65 0.41
#